data_a77772e21375c4a8085dc4d874a3cb8d
#
_entry.id   a77772e21375c4a8085dc4d874a3cb8d
#
_cell.length_a   1.000
_cell.length_b   1.000
_cell.length_c   1.000
_cell.angle_alpha   90.00
_cell.angle_beta   90.00
_cell.angle_gamma   90.00
#
_symmetry.space_group_name_H-M   'P 1'
#
loop_
_entity.id
_entity.type
_entity.pdbx_description
1 polymer ?
#
loop_
_entity_poly.entity_id
_entity_poly.type
_entity_poly.pdbx_seq_one_letter_code
_entity_poly.pdbx_strand_id
1 'polypeptide(L)'
;VRPLSLPAARRRAADVLRRVTLPSPWSLEDFISGIAAARGRPIVVEPATMSHHAVRATALWVAQPELDLIVVDDTASELYRENATLHELAHMLLGHEGLPVPQQAGTPAQPTEPTRVLHRRHHTDQRELEAETLAYAIWRAAGRRRALTTAHTGSNRLLTSAFEFPGKAHR
;
A
#
# COMPACT_ATOMS: atom_id res chain seq x y z
N VAL A 1 -18.52 21.52 10.48
CA VAL A 1 -17.41 20.57 10.32
C VAL A 1 -17.60 19.48 11.36
N ARG A 2 -17.78 18.22 10.94
CA ARG A 2 -17.85 17.09 11.88
C ARG A 2 -16.46 16.91 12.51
N PRO A 3 -16.36 16.75 13.84
CA PRO A 3 -15.06 16.53 14.46
C PRO A 3 -14.45 15.20 13.99
N LEU A 4 -13.12 15.18 13.83
CA LEU A 4 -12.34 13.98 13.54
C LEU A 4 -12.66 12.90 14.59
N SER A 5 -13.04 11.70 14.12
CA SER A 5 -13.44 10.60 15.01
C SER A 5 -12.56 9.38 14.81
N LEU A 6 -11.50 9.27 15.61
CA LEU A 6 -10.64 8.08 15.62
C LEU A 6 -11.41 6.77 15.91
N PRO A 7 -12.39 6.72 16.85
CA PRO A 7 -13.19 5.52 17.04
C PRO A 7 -14.01 5.13 15.80
N ALA A 8 -14.53 6.11 15.04
CA ALA A 8 -15.24 5.84 13.79
C ALA A 8 -14.29 5.33 12.71
N ALA A 9 -13.11 5.95 12.55
CA ALA A 9 -12.08 5.50 11.62
C ALA A 9 -11.63 4.05 11.92
N ARG A 10 -11.42 3.71 13.19
CA ARG A 10 -11.07 2.34 13.61
C ARG A 10 -12.15 1.32 13.30
N ARG A 11 -13.42 1.65 13.54
CA ARG A 11 -14.54 0.76 13.17
C ARG A 11 -14.57 0.53 11.65
N ARG A 12 -14.47 1.60 10.88
CA ARG A 12 -14.47 1.51 9.41
C ARG A 12 -13.27 0.70 8.89
N ALA A 13 -12.08 0.93 9.41
CA ALA A 13 -10.89 0.14 9.09
C ALA A 13 -11.08 -1.35 9.42
N ALA A 14 -11.64 -1.67 10.59
CA ALA A 14 -11.94 -3.05 10.96
C ALA A 14 -12.97 -3.70 10.02
N ASP A 15 -13.99 -2.96 9.59
CA ASP A 15 -15.01 -3.45 8.66
C ASP A 15 -14.43 -3.75 7.29
N VAL A 16 -13.57 -2.88 6.77
CA VAL A 16 -12.86 -3.10 5.50
C VAL A 16 -11.90 -4.27 5.62
N LEU A 17 -11.09 -4.33 6.68
CA LEU A 17 -10.10 -5.39 6.87
C LEU A 17 -10.72 -6.79 6.95
N ARG A 18 -11.95 -6.94 7.43
CA ARG A 18 -12.68 -8.21 7.43
C ARG A 18 -13.10 -8.69 6.04
N ARG A 19 -13.22 -7.78 5.08
CA ARG A 19 -13.66 -8.07 3.69
C ARG A 19 -12.49 -8.24 2.73
N VAL A 20 -11.30 -7.83 3.14
CA VAL A 20 -10.10 -7.87 2.31
C VAL A 20 -9.31 -9.13 2.61
N THR A 21 -8.95 -9.88 1.57
CA THR A 21 -8.07 -11.03 1.69
C THR A 21 -6.62 -10.57 1.73
N LEU A 22 -5.95 -10.83 2.84
CA LEU A 22 -4.51 -10.59 2.95
C LEU A 22 -3.75 -11.85 2.52
N PRO A 23 -2.75 -11.76 1.64
CA PRO A 23 -1.96 -12.89 1.20
C PRO A 23 -1.20 -13.55 2.37
N SER A 24 -0.95 -14.87 2.24
CA SER A 24 -0.14 -15.63 3.17
C SER A 24 0.68 -16.69 2.42
N PRO A 25 2.02 -16.54 2.35
CA PRO A 25 2.83 -15.50 3.01
C PRO A 25 2.48 -14.09 2.55
N TRP A 26 2.87 -13.09 3.32
CA TRP A 26 2.62 -11.70 2.94
C TRP A 26 3.48 -11.29 1.74
N SER A 27 2.83 -10.72 0.74
CA SER A 27 3.43 -10.06 -0.40
C SER A 27 2.60 -8.82 -0.72
N LEU A 28 3.25 -7.66 -0.86
CA LEU A 28 2.58 -6.43 -1.27
C LEU A 28 2.05 -6.55 -2.71
N GLU A 29 2.79 -7.20 -3.59
CA GLU A 29 2.42 -7.43 -4.99
C GLU A 29 1.15 -8.29 -5.09
N ASP A 30 1.09 -9.42 -4.35
CA ASP A 30 -0.11 -10.26 -4.32
C ASP A 30 -1.31 -9.51 -3.72
N PHE A 31 -1.06 -8.64 -2.74
CA PHE A 31 -2.11 -7.81 -2.15
C PHE A 31 -2.67 -6.80 -3.15
N ILE A 32 -1.80 -6.10 -3.89
CA ILE A 32 -2.19 -5.18 -4.97
C ILE A 32 -3.00 -5.94 -6.04
N SER A 33 -2.51 -7.10 -6.47
CA SER A 33 -3.17 -7.94 -7.47
C SER A 33 -4.57 -8.38 -7.02
N GLY A 34 -4.72 -8.74 -5.75
CA GLY A 34 -6.01 -9.09 -5.17
C GLY A 34 -7.00 -7.91 -5.14
N ILE A 35 -6.53 -6.71 -4.82
CA ILE A 35 -7.36 -5.49 -4.85
C ILE A 35 -7.73 -5.15 -6.30
N ALA A 36 -6.78 -5.20 -7.23
CA ALA A 36 -7.02 -4.94 -8.65
C ALA A 36 -8.09 -5.88 -9.22
N ALA A 37 -7.99 -7.18 -8.92
CA ALA A 37 -8.98 -8.18 -9.33
C ALA A 37 -10.38 -7.89 -8.74
N ALA A 38 -10.45 -7.57 -7.45
CA ALA A 38 -11.72 -7.24 -6.79
C ALA A 38 -12.36 -5.95 -7.34
N ARG A 39 -11.55 -5.00 -7.79
CA ARG A 39 -12.01 -3.76 -8.42
C ARG A 39 -12.34 -3.92 -9.91
N GLY A 40 -11.91 -5.04 -10.54
CA GLY A 40 -11.99 -5.24 -11.98
C GLY A 40 -11.17 -4.23 -12.78
N ARG A 41 -10.05 -3.75 -12.21
CA ARG A 41 -9.29 -2.62 -12.72
C ARG A 41 -7.82 -2.76 -12.33
N PRO A 42 -6.87 -2.64 -13.29
CA PRO A 42 -5.43 -2.72 -13.00
C PRO A 42 -4.98 -1.64 -12.01
N ILE A 43 -4.07 -2.00 -11.12
CA ILE A 43 -3.35 -1.07 -10.25
C ILE A 43 -1.87 -1.20 -10.60
N VAL A 44 -1.25 -0.09 -10.98
CA VAL A 44 0.17 0.00 -11.32
C VAL A 44 0.86 0.86 -10.27
N VAL A 45 2.00 0.41 -9.76
CA VAL A 45 2.84 1.19 -8.84
C VAL A 45 4.14 1.54 -9.55
N GLU A 46 4.38 2.84 -9.73
CA GLU A 46 5.56 3.35 -10.40
C GLU A 46 6.42 4.21 -9.47
N PRO A 47 7.72 3.97 -9.42
CA PRO A 47 8.64 4.86 -8.72
C PRO A 47 8.87 6.13 -9.55
N ALA A 48 8.91 7.28 -8.88
CA ALA A 48 9.29 8.54 -9.49
C ALA A 48 9.98 9.45 -8.47
N THR A 49 10.95 10.23 -8.94
CA THR A 49 11.58 11.24 -8.09
C THR A 49 10.58 12.34 -7.79
N MET A 50 10.09 12.39 -6.56
CA MET A 50 9.20 13.46 -6.13
C MET A 50 10.02 14.65 -5.65
N SER A 51 9.84 15.82 -6.31
CA SER A 51 10.54 17.04 -5.88
C SER A 51 10.04 17.46 -4.50
N HIS A 52 10.89 17.34 -3.50
CA HIS A 52 10.59 17.63 -2.09
C HIS A 52 10.10 19.07 -1.82
N HIS A 53 10.23 19.97 -2.80
CA HIS A 53 9.79 21.37 -2.67
C HIS A 53 8.31 21.60 -2.95
N ALA A 54 7.63 20.64 -3.59
CA ALA A 54 6.25 20.85 -4.05
C ALA A 54 5.21 20.02 -3.31
N VAL A 55 5.55 18.79 -2.87
CA VAL A 55 4.60 17.84 -2.27
C VAL A 55 5.27 17.11 -1.11
N ARG A 56 4.69 17.20 0.07
CA ARG A 56 5.11 16.38 1.23
C ARG A 56 4.49 14.97 1.20
N ALA A 57 4.10 14.48 0.03
CA ALA A 57 3.57 13.16 -0.11
C ALA A 57 4.67 12.19 -0.57
N THR A 58 4.67 11.03 0.01
CA THR A 58 5.57 9.92 -0.36
C THR A 58 4.95 8.99 -1.38
N ALA A 59 3.66 9.11 -1.63
CA ALA A 59 2.93 8.47 -2.71
C ALA A 59 1.75 9.33 -3.16
N LEU A 60 1.18 8.97 -4.31
CA LEU A 60 0.05 9.65 -4.93
C LEU A 60 -0.75 8.66 -5.76
N TRP A 61 -2.05 8.54 -5.49
CA TRP A 61 -2.95 7.77 -6.33
C TRP A 61 -3.62 8.65 -7.39
N VAL A 62 -3.40 8.30 -8.66
CA VAL A 62 -4.01 8.93 -9.83
C VAL A 62 -5.00 7.95 -10.46
N ALA A 63 -6.28 8.31 -10.46
CA ALA A 63 -7.33 7.53 -11.12
C ALA A 63 -7.35 7.88 -12.62
N GLN A 64 -6.79 6.98 -13.46
CA GLN A 64 -6.82 7.11 -14.93
C GLN A 64 -8.06 6.38 -15.49
N PRO A 65 -8.47 6.59 -16.74
CA PRO A 65 -9.62 5.90 -17.33
C PRO A 65 -9.51 4.37 -17.30
N GLU A 66 -8.33 3.81 -17.61
CA GLU A 66 -8.11 2.38 -17.80
C GLU A 66 -7.46 1.68 -16.60
N LEU A 67 -6.78 2.43 -15.72
CA LEU A 67 -6.04 1.88 -14.59
C LEU A 67 -5.97 2.87 -13.42
N ASP A 68 -5.64 2.37 -12.26
CA ASP A 68 -5.25 3.16 -11.09
C ASP A 68 -3.72 3.19 -11.01
N LEU A 69 -3.12 4.39 -11.03
CA LEU A 69 -1.67 4.57 -10.92
C LEU A 69 -1.31 5.07 -9.53
N ILE A 70 -0.43 4.36 -8.85
CA ILE A 70 0.18 4.83 -7.59
C ILE A 70 1.62 5.22 -7.92
N VAL A 71 1.94 6.49 -7.78
CA VAL A 71 3.31 6.99 -7.90
C VAL A 71 3.93 7.05 -6.52
N VAL A 72 5.12 6.46 -6.34
CA VAL A 72 5.83 6.45 -5.05
C VAL A 72 7.20 7.11 -5.19
N ASP A 73 7.64 7.79 -4.13
CA ASP A 73 8.96 8.43 -4.11
C ASP A 73 10.07 7.38 -4.15
N ASP A 74 10.87 7.37 -5.22
CA ASP A 74 11.97 6.43 -5.43
C ASP A 74 13.16 6.67 -4.48
N THR A 75 13.27 7.86 -3.89
CA THR A 75 14.31 8.22 -2.93
C THR A 75 14.01 7.72 -1.51
N ALA A 76 12.77 7.30 -1.23
CA ALA A 76 12.35 6.78 0.06
C ALA A 76 12.84 5.35 0.28
N SER A 77 13.04 4.95 1.55
CA SER A 77 13.37 3.56 1.89
C SER A 77 12.26 2.61 1.47
N GLU A 78 12.59 1.34 1.24
CA GLU A 78 11.62 0.30 0.87
C GLU A 78 10.44 0.23 1.84
N LEU A 79 10.71 0.23 3.15
CA LEU A 79 9.67 0.24 4.18
C LEU A 79 8.75 1.46 4.06
N TYR A 80 9.33 2.60 3.74
CA TYR A 80 8.56 3.84 3.61
C TYR A 80 7.68 3.82 2.35
N ARG A 81 8.22 3.30 1.23
CA ARG A 81 7.46 3.09 0.00
C ARG A 81 6.32 2.10 0.18
N GLU A 82 6.56 0.98 0.88
CA GLU A 82 5.51 0.02 1.21
C GLU A 82 4.37 0.69 2.01
N ASN A 83 4.71 1.43 3.06
CA ASN A 83 3.71 2.13 3.87
C ASN A 83 2.94 3.18 3.08
N ALA A 84 3.62 3.94 2.23
CA ALA A 84 3.00 4.94 1.36
C ALA A 84 2.05 4.28 0.34
N THR A 85 2.47 3.16 -0.26
CA THR A 85 1.59 2.36 -1.14
C THR A 85 0.37 1.84 -0.40
N LEU A 86 0.53 1.32 0.81
CA LEU A 86 -0.60 0.86 1.64
C LEU A 86 -1.57 1.99 1.99
N HIS A 87 -1.08 3.22 2.15
CA HIS A 87 -1.93 4.39 2.39
C HIS A 87 -2.82 4.69 1.18
N GLU A 88 -2.26 4.69 -0.04
CA GLU A 88 -3.04 4.90 -1.27
C GLU A 88 -4.04 3.76 -1.52
N LEU A 89 -3.62 2.51 -1.27
CA LEU A 89 -4.53 1.35 -1.34
C LEU A 89 -5.66 1.45 -0.29
N ALA A 90 -5.39 2.02 0.88
CA ALA A 90 -6.41 2.25 1.89
C ALA A 90 -7.46 3.26 1.43
N HIS A 91 -7.05 4.34 0.73
CA HIS A 91 -7.99 5.25 0.09
C HIS A 91 -8.91 4.52 -0.89
N MET A 92 -8.35 3.66 -1.75
CA MET A 92 -9.12 2.86 -2.71
C MET A 92 -10.11 1.92 -2.02
N LEU A 93 -9.69 1.21 -0.98
CA LEU A 93 -10.51 0.26 -0.23
C LEU A 93 -11.63 0.95 0.57
N LEU A 94 -11.42 2.19 0.98
CA LEU A 94 -12.42 3.02 1.66
C LEU A 94 -13.40 3.68 0.69
N GLY A 95 -13.18 3.54 -0.63
CA GLY A 95 -14.00 4.18 -1.65
C GLY A 95 -13.79 5.70 -1.71
N HIS A 96 -12.62 6.17 -1.35
CA HIS A 96 -12.24 7.56 -1.59
C HIS A 96 -11.96 7.77 -3.07
N GLU A 97 -11.96 9.03 -3.51
CA GLU A 97 -11.69 9.38 -4.90
C GLU A 97 -10.20 9.66 -5.09
N GLY A 98 -9.59 9.04 -6.10
CA GLY A 98 -8.22 9.35 -6.50
C GLY A 98 -8.12 10.69 -7.21
N LEU A 99 -6.90 11.18 -7.40
CA LEU A 99 -6.66 12.37 -8.19
C LEU A 99 -7.08 12.14 -9.65
N PRO A 100 -7.89 13.03 -10.24
CA PRO A 100 -8.20 12.94 -11.65
C PRO A 100 -6.95 13.25 -12.48
N VAL A 101 -6.81 12.59 -13.63
CA VAL A 101 -5.78 12.97 -14.61
C VAL A 101 -6.05 14.43 -15.04
N PRO A 102 -5.04 15.31 -14.99
CA PRO A 102 -5.20 16.64 -15.56
C PRO A 102 -5.55 16.50 -17.06
N GLN A 103 -6.71 16.98 -17.46
CA GLN A 103 -7.05 17.07 -18.89
C GLN A 103 -6.14 18.13 -19.51
N GLN A 104 -5.11 17.67 -20.21
CA GLN A 104 -4.28 18.57 -21.01
C GLN A 104 -5.11 18.97 -22.23
N ALA A 105 -5.56 20.21 -22.24
CA ALA A 105 -5.97 20.86 -23.46
C ALA A 105 -4.71 21.02 -24.35
N GLY A 106 -4.62 20.16 -25.35
CA GLY A 106 -3.74 20.14 -26.52
C GLY A 106 -2.58 21.12 -26.57
N THR A 107 -1.49 20.85 -25.88
CA THR A 107 -0.14 21.33 -26.24
C THR A 107 0.88 20.54 -25.42
N PRO A 108 2.02 20.06 -26.00
CA PRO A 108 3.08 19.45 -25.22
C PRO A 108 3.75 20.56 -24.41
N ALA A 109 3.21 20.84 -23.23
CA ALA A 109 3.80 21.79 -22.31
C ALA A 109 4.83 21.07 -21.45
N GLN A 110 6.02 21.70 -21.38
CA GLN A 110 7.06 21.43 -20.41
C GLN A 110 6.47 21.28 -19.00
N PRO A 111 7.13 20.55 -18.06
CA PRO A 111 6.63 20.32 -16.72
C PRO A 111 6.65 21.63 -15.91
N THR A 112 5.64 22.45 -16.13
CA THR A 112 5.42 23.67 -15.37
C THR A 112 4.39 23.41 -14.27
N GLU A 113 4.88 23.32 -13.05
CA GLU A 113 4.19 23.66 -11.78
C GLU A 113 2.65 23.43 -11.62
N PRO A 114 2.04 22.25 -11.81
CA PRO A 114 0.65 22.08 -11.37
C PRO A 114 0.47 21.17 -10.16
N THR A 115 1.49 20.43 -9.76
CA THR A 115 1.35 19.39 -8.71
C THR A 115 1.18 19.97 -7.31
N ARG A 116 1.54 21.22 -7.11
CA ARG A 116 1.48 21.90 -5.80
C ARG A 116 0.08 22.15 -5.26
N VAL A 117 -0.91 22.28 -6.13
CA VAL A 117 -2.28 22.69 -5.74
C VAL A 117 -3.19 21.49 -5.52
N LEU A 118 -2.92 20.35 -6.15
CA LEU A 118 -3.80 19.20 -6.15
C LEU A 118 -3.76 18.43 -4.82
N HIS A 119 -2.60 18.35 -4.17
CA HIS A 119 -2.41 17.50 -2.99
C HIS A 119 -3.10 18.01 -1.71
N ARG A 120 -3.33 19.30 -1.58
CA ARG A 120 -3.94 19.90 -0.36
C ARG A 120 -5.47 19.89 -0.33
N ARG A 121 -6.16 19.49 -1.40
CA ARG A 121 -7.62 19.66 -1.52
C ARG A 121 -8.42 18.39 -1.78
N HIS A 122 -7.78 17.24 -1.97
CA HIS A 122 -8.50 16.05 -2.40
C HIS A 122 -9.14 15.25 -1.26
N HIS A 123 -8.51 15.19 -0.11
CA HIS A 123 -9.07 14.47 1.02
C HIS A 123 -9.34 15.41 2.19
N THR A 124 -10.47 15.19 2.85
CA THR A 124 -10.74 15.86 4.13
C THR A 124 -9.86 15.22 5.20
N ASP A 125 -9.53 15.96 6.27
CA ASP A 125 -8.77 15.43 7.40
C ASP A 125 -9.37 14.11 7.94
N GLN A 126 -10.69 13.93 7.83
CA GLN A 126 -11.36 12.69 8.24
C GLN A 126 -11.01 11.52 7.30
N ARG A 127 -10.97 11.75 5.98
CA ARG A 127 -10.59 10.71 4.99
C ARG A 127 -9.12 10.30 5.16
N GLU A 128 -8.25 11.25 5.41
CA GLU A 128 -6.84 10.98 5.73
C GLU A 128 -6.72 10.11 6.99
N LEU A 129 -7.41 10.48 8.07
CA LEU A 129 -7.42 9.70 9.31
C LEU A 129 -7.94 8.27 9.09
N GLU A 130 -8.95 8.09 8.26
CA GLU A 130 -9.50 6.78 7.91
C GLU A 130 -8.49 5.94 7.11
N ALA A 131 -7.85 6.54 6.09
CA ALA A 131 -6.85 5.87 5.27
C ALA A 131 -5.62 5.48 6.09
N GLU A 132 -5.08 6.39 6.90
CA GLU A 132 -3.95 6.11 7.79
C GLU A 132 -4.29 4.98 8.78
N THR A 133 -5.49 5.01 9.37
CA THR A 133 -5.94 3.99 10.31
C THR A 133 -6.04 2.61 9.64
N LEU A 134 -6.57 2.53 8.42
CA LEU A 134 -6.68 1.28 7.67
C LEU A 134 -5.30 0.80 7.21
N ALA A 135 -4.47 1.67 6.64
CA ALA A 135 -3.11 1.33 6.21
C ALA A 135 -2.29 0.73 7.37
N TYR A 136 -2.34 1.36 8.55
CA TYR A 136 -1.70 0.84 9.75
C TYR A 136 -2.26 -0.54 10.18
N ALA A 137 -3.57 -0.74 10.09
CA ALA A 137 -4.20 -2.02 10.42
C ALA A 137 -3.75 -3.14 9.47
N ILE A 138 -3.65 -2.85 8.16
CA ILE A 138 -3.12 -3.76 7.13
C ILE A 138 -1.66 -4.08 7.43
N TRP A 139 -0.83 -3.07 7.62
CA TRP A 139 0.61 -3.23 7.92
C TRP A 139 0.85 -4.12 9.16
N ARG A 140 0.10 -3.90 10.23
CA ARG A 140 0.15 -4.76 11.43
C ARG A 140 -0.26 -6.19 11.16
N ALA A 141 -1.31 -6.41 10.37
CA ALA A 141 -1.77 -7.74 10.00
C ALA A 141 -0.75 -8.46 9.11
N ALA A 142 -0.12 -7.74 8.18
CA ALA A 142 0.97 -8.21 7.34
C ALA A 142 2.20 -8.60 8.16
N GLY A 143 2.59 -7.78 9.14
CA GLY A 143 3.71 -8.06 10.04
C GLY A 143 3.52 -9.36 10.84
N ARG A 144 2.31 -9.64 11.33
CA ARG A 144 1.99 -10.92 11.97
C ARG A 144 2.14 -12.11 11.01
N ARG A 145 1.76 -11.97 9.74
CA ARG A 145 1.90 -13.01 8.72
C ARG A 145 3.36 -13.27 8.37
N ARG A 146 4.18 -12.23 8.25
CA ARG A 146 5.63 -12.35 8.07
C ARG A 146 6.27 -13.12 9.23
N ALA A 147 5.94 -12.79 10.48
CA ALA A 147 6.48 -13.46 11.66
C ALA A 147 6.11 -14.94 11.72
N LEU A 148 4.87 -15.32 11.38
CA LEU A 148 4.43 -16.71 11.33
C LEU A 148 5.19 -17.51 10.26
N THR A 149 5.42 -16.94 9.09
CA THR A 149 6.19 -17.59 8.01
C THR A 149 7.63 -17.83 8.44
N THR A 150 8.27 -16.84 9.07
CA THR A 150 9.66 -16.96 9.55
C THR A 150 9.77 -18.02 10.66
N ALA A 151 8.82 -18.08 11.59
CA ALA A 151 8.78 -19.09 12.65
C ALA A 151 8.60 -20.51 12.07
N HIS A 152 7.73 -20.67 11.06
CA HIS A 152 7.49 -21.98 10.43
C HIS A 152 8.72 -22.46 9.65
N THR A 153 9.40 -21.57 8.93
CA THR A 153 10.64 -21.89 8.21
C THR A 153 11.79 -22.23 9.19
N GLY A 154 11.87 -21.51 10.30
CA GLY A 154 12.86 -21.78 11.37
C GLY A 154 12.62 -23.15 12.05
N SER A 155 11.38 -23.48 12.38
CA SER A 155 11.02 -24.78 12.96
C SER A 155 11.29 -25.95 12.02
N ASN A 156 10.99 -25.81 10.73
CA ASN A 156 11.29 -26.85 9.73
C ASN A 156 12.80 -27.07 9.57
N ARG A 157 13.63 -26.01 9.59
CA ARG A 157 15.08 -26.15 9.55
C ARG A 157 15.63 -26.92 10.76
N LEU A 158 15.13 -26.63 11.96
CA LEU A 158 15.55 -27.35 13.18
C LEU A 158 15.13 -28.82 13.14
N LEU A 159 13.94 -29.13 12.64
CA LEU A 159 13.48 -30.49 12.49
C LEU A 159 14.30 -31.27 11.44
N THR A 160 14.60 -30.67 10.30
CA THR A 160 15.41 -31.31 9.25
C THR A 160 16.82 -31.60 9.75
N SER A 161 17.45 -30.67 10.47
CA SER A 161 18.78 -30.90 11.04
C SER A 161 18.78 -31.93 12.17
N ALA A 162 17.68 -32.13 12.90
CA ALA A 162 17.54 -33.12 13.95
C ALA A 162 17.39 -34.56 13.40
N PHE A 163 16.99 -34.72 12.15
CA PHE A 163 16.82 -36.03 11.49
C PHE A 163 17.95 -36.39 10.50
N GLU A 164 18.94 -35.52 10.30
CA GLU A 164 20.16 -35.90 9.58
C GLU A 164 21.05 -36.79 10.47
N PHE A 165 20.84 -38.11 10.38
CA PHE A 165 21.75 -39.08 10.97
C PHE A 165 23.10 -38.99 10.25
N PRO A 166 24.23 -38.94 10.98
CA PRO A 166 25.53 -39.07 10.36
C PRO A 166 25.65 -40.45 9.72
N GLY A 167 25.71 -40.45 8.39
CA GLY A 167 25.89 -41.68 7.61
C GLY A 167 27.11 -42.46 8.09
N LYS A 168 26.92 -43.73 8.40
CA LYS A 168 28.00 -44.67 8.72
C LYS A 168 29.02 -44.65 7.59
N ALA A 169 30.24 -44.26 7.92
CA ALA A 169 31.42 -44.54 7.08
C ALA A 169 31.58 -46.06 7.02
N HIS A 170 31.36 -46.66 5.85
CA HIS A 170 31.83 -48.01 5.56
C HIS A 170 33.33 -47.96 5.24
N ARG A 171 34.08 -48.70 6.01
CA ARG A 171 35.45 -49.11 5.68
C ARG A 171 35.45 -50.10 4.52
#